data_12a8d4f6d36577d2f81d63416a7fd799
#
_entry.id   12a8d4f6d36577d2f81d63416a7fd799
#
_cell.length_a   1.000
_cell.length_b   1.000
_cell.length_c   1.000
_cell.angle_alpha   90.00
_cell.angle_beta   90.00
_cell.angle_gamma   90.00
#
_symmetry.space_group_name_H-M   'P 1'
#
loop_
_entity.id
_entity.type
_entity.pdbx_description
1 polymer ?
#
loop_
_entity_poly.entity_id
_entity_poly.type
_entity_poly.pdbx_seq_one_letter_code
_entity_poly.pdbx_strand_id
1 'polypeptide(L)'
;PGSAYLTERWPENVHIFKTDAIEAVELPEKQLRVYGAGFTARHERPLLEGFRAKADGWTNLMVLHGDATQAASPYNPITPEQLAASGLAYLALGHIHQASGLLRCGSTCYAWPGCAMGRGFDELGQKGAYLGEVSDSGVRLDFLPLHGRSYEILRVEAGDDALAAVTAALPE
;
A
#
# COMPACT_ATOMS: atom_id res chain seq x y z
N PRO A 1 1.81 22.80 2.80
CA PRO A 1 3.07 23.46 2.52
C PRO A 1 4.20 22.78 3.31
N GLY A 2 5.33 22.47 2.68
CA GLY A 2 6.50 21.90 3.36
C GLY A 2 6.59 20.37 3.42
N SER A 3 5.89 19.64 2.56
CA SER A 3 6.10 18.20 2.42
C SER A 3 7.52 17.93 1.90
N ALA A 4 8.26 17.03 2.56
CA ALA A 4 9.59 16.60 2.11
C ALA A 4 9.58 16.08 0.66
N TYR A 5 8.48 15.49 0.20
CA TYR A 5 8.32 15.06 -1.20
C TYR A 5 8.40 16.21 -2.21
N LEU A 6 8.09 17.44 -1.78
CA LEU A 6 8.09 18.62 -2.65
C LEU A 6 9.32 19.50 -2.44
N THR A 7 9.97 19.45 -1.26
CA THR A 7 11.06 20.34 -0.86
C THR A 7 12.43 19.71 -0.97
N GLU A 8 12.53 18.40 -0.81
CA GLU A 8 13.81 17.69 -0.87
C GLU A 8 14.23 17.38 -2.31
N ARG A 9 15.55 17.32 -2.51
CA ARG A 9 16.14 16.86 -3.76
C ARG A 9 16.22 15.34 -3.76
N TRP A 10 15.43 14.71 -4.62
CA TRP A 10 15.42 13.28 -4.80
C TRP A 10 16.46 12.84 -5.85
N PRO A 11 17.02 11.62 -5.74
CA PRO A 11 17.86 11.02 -6.79
C PRO A 11 17.10 10.92 -8.12
N GLU A 12 17.83 10.91 -9.25
CA GLU A 12 17.23 10.91 -10.60
C GLU A 12 16.38 9.66 -10.89
N ASN A 13 16.64 8.56 -10.20
CA ASN A 13 15.88 7.32 -10.31
C ASN A 13 14.61 7.29 -9.43
N VAL A 14 14.29 8.39 -8.74
CA VAL A 14 13.09 8.54 -7.92
C VAL A 14 12.10 9.46 -8.63
N HIS A 15 10.92 8.91 -8.95
CA HIS A 15 9.82 9.70 -9.48
C HIS A 15 8.77 9.96 -8.39
N ILE A 16 8.35 11.22 -8.24
CA ILE A 16 7.31 11.63 -7.29
C ILE A 16 6.11 12.16 -8.08
N PHE A 17 4.98 11.49 -7.98
CA PHE A 17 3.71 11.99 -8.48
C PHE A 17 3.21 13.12 -7.55
N LYS A 18 3.06 14.33 -8.09
CA LYS A 18 2.85 15.55 -7.28
C LYS A 18 1.43 16.11 -7.38
N THR A 19 0.64 15.62 -8.32
CA THR A 19 -0.71 16.13 -8.60
C THR A 19 -1.75 15.02 -8.43
N ASP A 20 -3.01 15.40 -8.27
CA ASP A 20 -4.16 14.48 -8.26
C ASP A 20 -4.57 13.98 -9.66
N ALA A 21 -3.90 14.44 -10.70
CA ALA A 21 -4.03 13.86 -12.03
C ALA A 21 -3.20 12.58 -12.13
N ILE A 22 -3.78 11.52 -12.69
CA ILE A 22 -3.03 10.29 -12.96
C ILE A 22 -2.04 10.56 -14.09
N GLU A 23 -0.77 10.39 -13.78
CA GLU A 23 0.36 10.47 -14.68
C GLU A 23 0.97 9.09 -14.91
N ALA A 24 1.83 8.93 -15.92
CA ALA A 24 2.50 7.67 -16.20
C ALA A 24 4.01 7.88 -16.40
N VAL A 25 4.79 6.99 -15.80
CA VAL A 25 6.22 6.81 -16.09
C VAL A 25 6.36 5.58 -16.97
N GLU A 26 6.97 5.73 -18.12
CA GLU A 26 7.20 4.65 -19.07
C GLU A 26 8.63 4.13 -18.98
N LEU A 27 8.77 2.80 -18.95
CA LEU A 27 10.03 2.06 -18.98
C LEU A 27 10.03 1.17 -20.24
N PRO A 28 10.36 1.75 -21.42
CA PRO A 28 10.19 1.09 -22.71
C PRO A 28 11.01 -0.21 -22.85
N GLU A 29 12.21 -0.24 -22.28
CA GLU A 29 13.09 -1.41 -22.28
C GLU A 29 12.52 -2.62 -21.53
N LYS A 30 11.50 -2.38 -20.68
CA LYS A 30 10.77 -3.42 -19.92
C LYS A 30 9.34 -3.61 -20.38
N GLN A 31 8.90 -2.84 -21.38
CA GLN A 31 7.49 -2.76 -21.78
C GLN A 31 6.56 -2.57 -20.56
N LEU A 32 6.97 -1.68 -19.66
CA LEU A 32 6.33 -1.43 -18.38
C LEU A 32 5.90 0.03 -18.26
N ARG A 33 4.73 0.24 -17.75
CA ARG A 33 4.20 1.57 -17.40
C ARG A 33 3.74 1.59 -15.95
N VAL A 34 4.19 2.61 -15.22
CA VAL A 34 3.79 2.84 -13.85
C VAL A 34 2.96 4.12 -13.79
N TYR A 35 1.69 3.97 -13.50
CA TYR A 35 0.78 5.09 -13.25
C TYR A 35 0.84 5.52 -11.79
N GLY A 36 0.49 6.75 -11.51
CA GLY A 36 0.37 7.24 -10.14
C GLY A 36 -0.25 8.62 -10.06
N ALA A 37 -0.68 9.00 -8.88
CA ALA A 37 -1.13 10.32 -8.52
C ALA A 37 -0.80 10.60 -7.06
N GLY A 38 -0.60 11.86 -6.70
CA GLY A 38 -0.38 12.32 -5.35
C GLY A 38 -1.62 13.02 -4.79
N PHE A 39 -1.82 12.97 -3.48
CA PHE A 39 -2.83 13.78 -2.83
C PHE A 39 -2.39 15.24 -2.81
N THR A 40 -3.28 16.13 -3.22
CA THR A 40 -3.06 17.59 -3.16
C THR A 40 -3.71 18.23 -1.93
N ALA A 41 -4.61 17.49 -1.26
CA ALA A 41 -5.31 17.90 -0.05
C ALA A 41 -5.35 16.75 0.97
N ARG A 42 -5.91 17.02 2.16
CA ARG A 42 -6.09 16.00 3.21
C ARG A 42 -7.07 14.89 2.78
N HIS A 43 -8.09 15.28 2.03
CA HIS A 43 -9.09 14.37 1.47
C HIS A 43 -8.97 14.40 -0.04
N GLU A 44 -9.26 13.28 -0.69
CA GLU A 44 -9.14 13.17 -2.13
C GLU A 44 -10.37 12.44 -2.71
N ARG A 45 -10.82 12.94 -3.85
CA ARG A 45 -11.91 12.34 -4.64
C ARG A 45 -11.51 10.95 -5.18
N PRO A 46 -12.45 10.18 -5.74
CA PRO A 46 -12.13 8.92 -6.41
C PRO A 46 -11.22 9.14 -7.63
N LEU A 47 -9.91 8.92 -7.48
CA LEU A 47 -8.92 9.15 -8.55
C LEU A 47 -9.02 8.10 -9.65
N LEU A 48 -9.51 6.90 -9.33
CA LEU A 48 -9.64 5.80 -10.30
C LEU A 48 -10.92 5.90 -11.16
N GLU A 49 -11.76 6.91 -10.91
CA GLU A 49 -13.01 7.10 -11.66
C GLU A 49 -12.72 7.36 -13.14
N GLY A 50 -13.28 6.50 -14.01
CA GLY A 50 -13.09 6.59 -15.46
C GLY A 50 -11.70 6.19 -15.97
N PHE A 51 -10.77 5.86 -15.07
CA PHE A 51 -9.42 5.44 -15.48
C PHE A 51 -9.43 4.10 -16.22
N ARG A 52 -8.63 4.02 -17.26
CA ARG A 52 -8.28 2.80 -18.00
C ARG A 52 -6.81 2.86 -18.38
N ALA A 53 -6.06 1.85 -18.04
CA ALA A 53 -4.69 1.70 -18.49
C ALA A 53 -4.65 1.48 -20.01
N LYS A 54 -3.58 1.91 -20.63
CA LYS A 54 -3.39 1.79 -22.08
C LYS A 54 -3.24 0.31 -22.48
N ALA A 55 -4.07 -0.12 -23.43
CA ALA A 55 -4.12 -1.51 -23.89
C ALA A 55 -3.22 -1.67 -25.13
N ASP A 56 -1.91 -1.64 -24.94
CA ASP A 56 -0.90 -1.71 -26.00
C ASP A 56 0.09 -2.88 -25.82
N GLY A 57 -0.26 -3.85 -24.96
CA GLY A 57 0.56 -5.03 -24.69
C GLY A 57 1.62 -4.81 -23.60
N TRP A 58 1.76 -3.59 -23.04
CA TRP A 58 2.67 -3.35 -21.95
C TRP A 58 2.06 -3.76 -20.62
N THR A 59 2.91 -4.14 -19.66
CA THR A 59 2.50 -4.34 -18.27
C THR A 59 2.18 -3.00 -17.65
N ASN A 60 0.98 -2.87 -17.09
CA ASN A 60 0.52 -1.65 -16.44
C ASN A 60 0.45 -1.84 -14.93
N LEU A 61 1.22 -1.06 -14.20
CA LEU A 61 1.21 -0.98 -12.74
C LEU A 61 0.68 0.39 -12.30
N MET A 62 0.25 0.49 -11.04
CA MET A 62 -0.12 1.79 -10.47
C MET A 62 0.28 1.87 -9.00
N VAL A 63 0.61 3.08 -8.55
CA VAL A 63 0.87 3.42 -7.15
C VAL A 63 -0.10 4.52 -6.74
N LEU A 64 -0.95 4.26 -5.76
CA LEU A 64 -1.90 5.23 -5.22
C LEU A 64 -2.01 5.15 -3.70
N HIS A 65 -2.37 6.27 -3.09
CA HIS A 65 -2.95 6.26 -1.75
C HIS A 65 -4.47 6.18 -1.90
N GLY A 66 -5.13 5.22 -1.24
CA GLY A 66 -6.58 5.06 -1.40
C GLY A 66 -7.19 3.93 -0.59
N ASP A 67 -8.49 3.99 -0.47
CA ASP A 67 -9.31 3.09 0.33
C ASP A 67 -10.27 2.28 -0.55
N ALA A 68 -9.98 0.99 -0.71
CA ALA A 68 -10.89 0.05 -1.38
C ALA A 68 -11.71 -0.78 -0.38
N THR A 69 -11.76 -0.38 0.89
CA THR A 69 -12.54 -1.07 1.93
C THR A 69 -13.86 -0.38 2.22
N GLN A 70 -13.97 0.92 1.93
CA GLN A 70 -15.15 1.74 2.23
C GLN A 70 -15.50 2.66 1.05
N ALA A 71 -16.67 2.47 0.46
CA ALA A 71 -17.12 3.27 -0.68
C ALA A 71 -17.33 4.77 -0.35
N ALA A 72 -17.59 5.11 0.90
CA ALA A 72 -17.78 6.48 1.37
C ALA A 72 -16.53 7.07 2.03
N SER A 73 -15.37 6.46 1.85
CA SER A 73 -14.11 6.99 2.39
C SER A 73 -13.79 8.37 1.79
N PRO A 74 -13.34 9.35 2.59
CA PRO A 74 -12.87 10.62 2.06
C PRO A 74 -11.44 10.56 1.49
N TYR A 75 -10.82 9.38 1.44
CA TYR A 75 -9.42 9.18 1.08
C TYR A 75 -9.29 8.37 -0.21
N ASN A 76 -9.72 8.96 -1.34
CA ASN A 76 -9.71 8.30 -2.65
C ASN A 76 -10.38 6.92 -2.58
N PRO A 77 -11.72 6.87 -2.41
CA PRO A 77 -12.45 5.61 -2.39
C PRO A 77 -12.33 4.90 -3.74
N ILE A 78 -12.08 3.60 -3.71
CA ILE A 78 -11.89 2.78 -4.89
C ILE A 78 -12.93 1.66 -4.87
N THR A 79 -13.73 1.56 -5.93
CA THR A 79 -14.76 0.52 -6.01
C THR A 79 -14.25 -0.75 -6.72
N PRO A 80 -14.88 -1.91 -6.47
CA PRO A 80 -14.56 -3.14 -7.20
C PRO A 80 -14.69 -3.00 -8.71
N GLU A 81 -15.68 -2.24 -9.20
CA GLU A 81 -15.91 -2.00 -10.62
C GLU A 81 -14.77 -1.19 -11.24
N GLN A 82 -14.25 -0.20 -10.52
CA GLN A 82 -13.09 0.59 -10.94
C GLN A 82 -11.84 -0.28 -11.03
N LEU A 83 -11.59 -1.13 -10.03
CA LEU A 83 -10.47 -2.08 -10.05
C LEU A 83 -10.57 -3.04 -11.23
N ALA A 84 -11.70 -3.72 -11.39
CA ALA A 84 -11.92 -4.70 -12.45
C ALA A 84 -11.77 -4.09 -13.85
N ALA A 85 -12.13 -2.83 -14.00
CA ALA A 85 -12.13 -2.13 -15.28
C ALA A 85 -10.82 -1.36 -15.57
N SER A 86 -9.89 -1.27 -14.60
CA SER A 86 -8.70 -0.42 -14.70
C SER A 86 -7.69 -0.85 -15.78
N GLY A 87 -7.64 -2.15 -16.10
CA GLY A 87 -6.63 -2.71 -17.02
C GLY A 87 -5.22 -2.80 -16.39
N LEU A 88 -5.12 -2.70 -15.07
CA LEU A 88 -3.87 -2.83 -14.35
C LEU A 88 -3.55 -4.30 -14.07
N ALA A 89 -2.28 -4.68 -14.16
CA ALA A 89 -1.79 -5.95 -13.64
C ALA A 89 -1.70 -5.90 -12.11
N TYR A 90 -1.18 -4.79 -11.57
CA TYR A 90 -1.04 -4.61 -10.12
C TYR A 90 -1.22 -3.15 -9.70
N LEU A 91 -1.91 -2.95 -8.57
CA LEU A 91 -2.08 -1.67 -7.91
C LEU A 91 -1.49 -1.73 -6.49
N ALA A 92 -0.41 -0.98 -6.26
CA ALA A 92 0.19 -0.79 -4.95
C ALA A 92 -0.55 0.34 -4.22
N LEU A 93 -1.15 0.02 -3.07
CA LEU A 93 -1.95 0.95 -2.30
C LEU A 93 -1.28 1.36 -0.98
N GLY A 94 -1.29 2.65 -0.68
CA GLY A 94 -1.12 3.18 0.66
C GLY A 94 -2.48 3.44 1.32
N HIS A 95 -2.53 3.85 2.57
CA HIS A 95 -3.66 4.20 3.42
C HIS A 95 -3.89 3.21 4.56
N ILE A 96 -4.07 1.95 4.29
CA ILE A 96 -4.30 0.92 5.32
C ILE A 96 -2.95 0.54 5.94
N HIS A 97 -2.83 0.67 7.27
CA HIS A 97 -1.60 0.42 8.01
C HIS A 97 -1.39 -1.05 8.40
N GLN A 98 -2.28 -1.91 7.94
CA GLN A 98 -2.19 -3.37 8.07
C GLN A 98 -1.89 -4.00 6.70
N ALA A 99 -0.97 -4.95 6.67
CA ALA A 99 -0.70 -5.74 5.47
C ALA A 99 -1.94 -6.57 5.08
N SER A 100 -2.38 -6.45 3.83
CA SER A 100 -3.62 -7.08 3.37
C SER A 100 -3.43 -8.48 2.78
N GLY A 101 -2.20 -8.87 2.47
CA GLY A 101 -1.98 -9.94 1.50
C GLY A 101 -2.28 -9.48 0.06
N LEU A 102 -2.09 -10.37 -0.90
CA LEU A 102 -2.46 -10.13 -2.29
C LEU A 102 -3.96 -10.32 -2.46
N LEU A 103 -4.63 -9.27 -2.90
CA LEU A 103 -6.06 -9.24 -3.21
C LEU A 103 -6.26 -9.16 -4.73
N ARG A 104 -7.45 -9.56 -5.20
CA ARG A 104 -7.78 -9.54 -6.64
C ARG A 104 -9.22 -9.07 -6.86
N CYS A 105 -9.38 -8.24 -7.89
CA CYS A 105 -10.69 -7.88 -8.42
C CYS A 105 -10.65 -7.89 -9.95
N GLY A 106 -11.40 -8.78 -10.58
CA GLY A 106 -11.27 -9.07 -12.01
C GLY A 106 -9.87 -9.57 -12.34
N SER A 107 -9.21 -8.94 -13.32
CA SER A 107 -7.82 -9.20 -13.68
C SER A 107 -6.80 -8.44 -12.83
N THR A 108 -7.22 -7.42 -12.10
CA THR A 108 -6.33 -6.53 -11.33
C THR A 108 -6.02 -7.13 -9.96
N CYS A 109 -4.73 -7.28 -9.66
CA CYS A 109 -4.24 -7.57 -8.33
C CYS A 109 -3.93 -6.29 -7.59
N TYR A 110 -4.10 -6.28 -6.26
CA TYR A 110 -3.76 -5.12 -5.44
C TYR A 110 -3.41 -5.50 -4.01
N ALA A 111 -2.69 -4.64 -3.31
CA ALA A 111 -2.35 -4.86 -1.91
C ALA A 111 -1.99 -3.55 -1.20
N TRP A 112 -2.22 -3.54 0.13
CA TRP A 112 -1.60 -2.60 1.07
C TRP A 112 -0.47 -3.33 1.80
N PRO A 113 0.76 -2.81 1.79
CA PRO A 113 1.85 -3.41 2.56
C PRO A 113 1.74 -3.11 4.07
N GLY A 114 0.86 -2.20 4.44
CA GLY A 114 0.81 -1.64 5.78
C GLY A 114 1.82 -0.52 5.97
N CYS A 115 2.37 -0.42 7.17
CA CYS A 115 3.43 0.52 7.51
C CYS A 115 4.75 -0.22 7.81
N ALA A 116 5.87 0.47 7.59
CA ALA A 116 7.20 -0.12 7.79
C ALA A 116 7.58 -0.27 9.27
N MET A 117 6.90 0.47 10.16
CA MET A 117 7.17 0.47 11.61
C MET A 117 5.89 0.89 12.35
N GLY A 118 5.60 0.26 13.47
CA GLY A 118 4.50 0.63 14.34
C GLY A 118 4.73 1.98 15.03
N ARG A 119 3.71 2.81 15.11
CA ARG A 119 3.75 4.13 15.75
C ARG A 119 2.96 4.18 17.04
N GLY A 120 2.03 3.25 17.25
CA GLY A 120 1.18 3.18 18.43
C GLY A 120 0.42 1.86 18.54
N PHE A 121 -0.41 1.75 19.57
CA PHE A 121 -1.22 0.55 19.84
C PHE A 121 -2.40 0.35 18.88
N ASP A 122 -2.64 1.26 17.98
CA ASP A 122 -3.54 1.15 16.84
C ASP A 122 -2.86 0.46 15.62
N GLU A 123 -1.55 0.25 15.69
CA GLU A 123 -0.74 -0.38 14.64
C GLU A 123 -0.03 -1.64 15.17
N LEU A 124 -0.79 -2.62 15.65
CA LEU A 124 -0.27 -3.85 16.25
C LEU A 124 0.38 -4.79 15.24
N GLY A 125 1.20 -5.71 15.76
CA GLY A 125 1.78 -6.84 15.04
C GLY A 125 2.96 -6.48 14.16
N GLN A 126 3.41 -7.48 13.41
CA GLN A 126 4.58 -7.38 12.55
C GLN A 126 4.35 -6.36 11.42
N LYS A 127 5.37 -5.54 11.17
CA LYS A 127 5.40 -4.50 10.13
C LYS A 127 6.40 -4.86 9.05
N GLY A 128 6.20 -4.34 7.84
CA GLY A 128 7.06 -4.72 6.74
C GLY A 128 6.71 -4.08 5.41
N ALA A 129 7.14 -4.74 4.37
CA ALA A 129 6.89 -4.38 2.98
C ALA A 129 6.54 -5.63 2.17
N TYR A 130 6.12 -5.45 0.93
CA TYR A 130 6.03 -6.54 -0.04
C TYR A 130 7.21 -6.48 -1.01
N LEU A 131 7.85 -7.62 -1.20
CA LEU A 131 8.67 -7.90 -2.36
C LEU A 131 7.81 -8.67 -3.35
N GLY A 132 7.74 -8.21 -4.59
CA GLY A 132 6.83 -8.80 -5.55
C GLY A 132 7.40 -8.96 -6.94
N GLU A 133 6.76 -9.85 -7.69
CA GLU A 133 7.02 -10.09 -9.10
C GLU A 133 5.71 -9.98 -9.88
N VAL A 134 5.75 -9.29 -11.00
CA VAL A 134 4.65 -9.21 -11.97
C VAL A 134 5.15 -9.76 -13.30
N SER A 135 4.50 -10.78 -13.81
CA SER A 135 4.87 -11.48 -15.04
C SER A 135 3.62 -11.96 -15.79
N ASP A 136 3.80 -12.57 -16.93
CA ASP A 136 2.71 -13.19 -17.71
C ASP A 136 1.98 -14.29 -16.92
N SER A 137 2.66 -14.92 -15.96
CA SER A 137 2.06 -15.93 -15.07
C SER A 137 1.21 -15.31 -13.94
N GLY A 138 1.27 -13.99 -13.78
CA GLY A 138 0.51 -13.24 -12.79
C GLY A 138 1.37 -12.44 -11.81
N VAL A 139 0.79 -12.16 -10.65
CA VAL A 139 1.40 -11.37 -9.58
C VAL A 139 1.69 -12.26 -8.38
N ARG A 140 2.91 -12.18 -7.84
CA ARG A 140 3.33 -12.82 -6.60
C ARG A 140 3.87 -11.77 -5.64
N LEU A 141 3.45 -11.83 -4.38
CA LEU A 141 3.95 -10.96 -3.31
C LEU A 141 4.42 -11.82 -2.14
N ASP A 142 5.62 -11.55 -1.66
CA ASP A 142 6.15 -12.10 -0.42
C ASP A 142 6.25 -10.99 0.62
N PHE A 143 5.69 -11.20 1.81
CA PHE A 143 5.82 -10.23 2.88
C PHE A 143 7.23 -10.27 3.44
N LEU A 144 7.91 -9.14 3.42
CA LEU A 144 9.24 -8.94 3.97
C LEU A 144 9.12 -8.22 5.31
N PRO A 145 9.27 -8.92 6.45
CA PRO A 145 9.23 -8.27 7.75
C PRO A 145 10.41 -7.33 7.91
N LEU A 146 10.13 -6.15 8.43
CA LEU A 146 11.15 -5.18 8.80
C LEU A 146 11.32 -5.19 10.32
N HIS A 147 12.60 -5.25 10.77
CA HIS A 147 12.95 -5.26 12.19
C HIS A 147 12.90 -3.85 12.78
N GLY A 148 11.75 -3.23 12.68
CA GLY A 148 11.44 -1.96 13.30
C GLY A 148 10.65 -2.15 14.59
N ARG A 149 10.19 -1.04 15.17
CA ARG A 149 9.30 -1.08 16.34
C ARG A 149 7.95 -1.69 15.96
N SER A 150 7.52 -2.69 16.74
CA SER A 150 6.17 -3.24 16.73
C SER A 150 5.50 -3.05 18.09
N TYR A 151 4.19 -3.14 18.11
CA TYR A 151 3.37 -3.09 19.33
C TYR A 151 2.54 -4.35 19.39
N GLU A 152 2.50 -4.94 20.59
CA GLU A 152 1.72 -6.14 20.85
C GLU A 152 0.93 -5.99 22.15
N ILE A 153 -0.21 -6.65 22.25
CA ILE A 153 -1.02 -6.70 23.45
C ILE A 153 -0.88 -8.10 24.03
N LEU A 154 -0.19 -8.21 25.16
CA LEU A 154 -0.13 -9.44 25.94
C LEU A 154 -1.31 -9.47 26.91
N ARG A 155 -2.08 -10.55 26.89
CA ARG A 155 -3.11 -10.83 27.87
C ARG A 155 -2.59 -11.90 28.81
N VAL A 156 -2.50 -11.57 30.08
CA VAL A 156 -1.98 -12.45 31.12
C VAL A 156 -3.07 -12.65 32.19
N GLU A 157 -3.35 -13.91 32.50
CA GLU A 157 -4.17 -14.22 33.67
C GLU A 157 -3.29 -14.09 34.92
N ALA A 158 -3.55 -13.05 35.68
CA ALA A 158 -2.83 -12.81 36.95
C ALA A 158 -3.44 -13.68 38.03
N GLY A 159 -2.72 -14.72 38.45
CA GLY A 159 -3.02 -15.46 39.66
C GLY A 159 -2.54 -14.70 40.91
N ASP A 160 -2.15 -15.42 41.94
CA ASP A 160 -1.68 -14.84 43.22
C ASP A 160 -0.35 -14.06 43.06
N ASP A 161 0.44 -14.36 42.04
CA ASP A 161 1.68 -13.63 41.68
C ASP A 161 1.58 -13.03 40.27
N ALA A 162 1.00 -11.85 40.19
CA ALA A 162 0.83 -11.12 38.94
C ALA A 162 2.16 -10.74 38.24
N LEU A 163 3.20 -10.44 39.04
CA LEU A 163 4.49 -10.05 38.53
C LEU A 163 5.19 -11.23 37.82
N ALA A 164 5.19 -12.40 38.46
CA ALA A 164 5.74 -13.61 37.83
C ALA A 164 5.01 -13.99 36.56
N ALA A 165 3.66 -13.89 36.53
CA ALA A 165 2.85 -14.18 35.37
C ALA A 165 3.17 -13.23 34.20
N VAL A 166 3.27 -11.93 34.45
CA VAL A 166 3.65 -10.93 33.42
C VAL A 166 5.07 -11.17 32.92
N THR A 167 6.03 -11.40 33.84
CA THR A 167 7.42 -11.64 33.46
C THR A 167 7.58 -12.87 32.56
N ALA A 168 6.86 -13.95 32.86
CA ALA A 168 6.88 -15.18 32.07
C ALA A 168 6.23 -15.04 30.69
N ALA A 169 5.36 -14.07 30.49
CA ALA A 169 4.68 -13.82 29.22
C ALA A 169 5.44 -12.85 28.29
N LEU A 170 6.48 -12.18 28.79
CA LEU A 170 7.31 -11.30 27.94
C LEU A 170 8.13 -12.12 26.97
N PRO A 171 8.20 -11.75 25.68
CA PRO A 171 9.11 -12.38 24.72
C PRO A 171 10.57 -12.12 25.11
N GLU A 172 11.46 -13.06 24.76
CA GLU A 172 12.91 -12.90 24.92
C GLU A 172 13.52 -11.79 24.04
#